data_935bf5efcae95ed817c2c9e7d68ba3ca
#
_entry.id   935bf5efcae95ed817c2c9e7d68ba3ca
#
_cell.length_a   1.000
_cell.length_b   1.000
_cell.length_c   1.000
_cell.angle_alpha   90.00
_cell.angle_beta   90.00
_cell.angle_gamma   90.00
#
_symmetry.space_group_name_H-M   'P 1'
#
loop_
_entity.id
_entity.type
_entity.pdbx_description
1 polymer ?
#
loop_
_entity_poly.entity_id
_entity_poly.type
_entity_poly.pdbx_seq_one_letter_code
_entity_poly.pdbx_strand_id
1 'polypeptide(L)'
;VSRLLDDVGPQVLINCAAWTAVDAAEADPDGAFRVNALGPRVLAAACAARAVLLVHVSTDYVFDGTAATPIDEWQKPHPRSVYGASKLAGEREVRALSPLHQVVRTSWLYGAEGPNFVRTMLRAGAQRSSLRVVSDQVGSPTWTGHLAPALLRLAQRGLPGTYHLTNSGKTSWHGFAEEIFALAGMPVEVVPISTAEYPTPALRPAYSVLENRAWRLLGEEPLPDWRDGLRGYVEELRAAGAIGPGRERSPGDDSR
;
A
#
# COMPACT_ATOMS: atom_id res chain seq x y z
N VAL A 1 -18.42 8.23 -16.18
CA VAL A 1 -17.50 9.14 -15.48
C VAL A 1 -17.90 10.59 -15.74
N SER A 2 -17.91 11.07 -17.01
CA SER A 2 -18.17 12.49 -17.36
C SER A 2 -19.47 13.01 -16.75
N ARG A 3 -20.59 12.31 -16.95
CA ARG A 3 -21.87 12.69 -16.38
C ARG A 3 -21.82 12.83 -14.84
N LEU A 4 -21.17 11.87 -14.14
CA LEU A 4 -21.05 11.93 -12.69
C LEU A 4 -20.24 13.16 -12.24
N LEU A 5 -19.16 13.50 -12.95
CA LEU A 5 -18.38 14.69 -12.65
C LEU A 5 -19.17 15.98 -12.90
N ASP A 6 -20.03 16.02 -13.93
CA ASP A 6 -20.92 17.14 -14.21
C ASP A 6 -22.01 17.30 -13.13
N ASP A 7 -22.56 16.17 -12.67
CA ASP A 7 -23.64 16.15 -11.66
C ASP A 7 -23.11 16.56 -10.27
N VAL A 8 -21.87 16.13 -9.91
CA VAL A 8 -21.27 16.36 -8.58
C VAL A 8 -20.48 17.66 -8.50
N GLY A 9 -19.82 18.07 -9.60
CA GLY A 9 -18.95 19.25 -9.64
C GLY A 9 -17.74 19.18 -8.68
N PRO A 10 -16.99 18.06 -8.56
CA PRO A 10 -15.93 17.94 -7.58
C PRO A 10 -14.71 18.77 -7.98
N GLN A 11 -13.97 19.27 -6.99
CA GLN A 11 -12.65 19.90 -7.19
C GLN A 11 -11.54 18.85 -7.27
N VAL A 12 -11.71 17.71 -6.62
CA VAL A 12 -10.74 16.62 -6.52
C VAL A 12 -11.44 15.27 -6.76
N LEU A 13 -10.82 14.41 -7.56
CA LEU A 13 -11.19 13.01 -7.71
C LEU A 13 -10.03 12.15 -7.18
N ILE A 14 -10.28 11.31 -6.18
CA ILE A 14 -9.29 10.36 -5.66
C ILE A 14 -9.62 8.98 -6.22
N ASN A 15 -8.75 8.45 -7.07
CA ASN A 15 -8.89 7.12 -7.67
C ASN A 15 -8.14 6.07 -6.86
N CYS A 16 -8.88 5.30 -6.04
CA CYS A 16 -8.41 4.13 -5.32
C CYS A 16 -8.76 2.80 -6.01
N ALA A 17 -9.51 2.85 -7.13
CA ALA A 17 -9.91 1.64 -7.83
C ALA A 17 -8.73 1.01 -8.56
N ALA A 18 -8.53 -0.29 -8.36
CA ALA A 18 -7.48 -1.05 -9.00
C ALA A 18 -7.79 -2.57 -9.01
N TRP A 19 -7.23 -3.27 -9.98
CA TRP A 19 -7.03 -4.71 -9.90
C TRP A 19 -5.79 -4.97 -9.04
N THR A 20 -5.98 -5.48 -7.82
CA THR A 20 -4.91 -5.68 -6.83
C THR A 20 -4.54 -7.15 -6.62
N ALA A 21 -5.23 -8.08 -7.27
CA ALA A 21 -4.91 -9.50 -7.22
C ALA A 21 -3.65 -9.79 -8.07
N VAL A 22 -2.48 -9.61 -7.45
CA VAL A 22 -1.16 -9.61 -8.09
C VAL A 22 -0.92 -10.89 -8.90
N ASP A 23 -1.19 -12.07 -8.31
CA ASP A 23 -0.98 -13.36 -8.96
C ASP A 23 -2.01 -13.61 -10.07
N ALA A 24 -3.27 -13.20 -9.89
CA ALA A 24 -4.29 -13.31 -10.91
C ALA A 24 -4.03 -12.41 -12.13
N ALA A 25 -3.32 -11.31 -11.96
CA ALA A 25 -2.92 -10.42 -13.05
C ALA A 25 -1.97 -11.13 -14.04
N GLU A 26 -1.12 -12.05 -13.57
CA GLU A 26 -0.25 -12.84 -14.46
C GLU A 26 -1.05 -13.76 -15.39
N ALA A 27 -2.22 -14.24 -14.94
CA ALA A 27 -3.12 -15.08 -15.73
C ALA A 27 -4.06 -14.29 -16.66
N ASP A 28 -4.37 -13.02 -16.33
CA ASP A 28 -5.22 -12.13 -17.14
C ASP A 28 -4.59 -10.72 -17.28
N PRO A 29 -3.55 -10.59 -18.10
CA PRO A 29 -2.90 -9.28 -18.33
C PRO A 29 -3.87 -8.24 -18.89
N ASP A 30 -4.72 -8.60 -19.84
CA ASP A 30 -5.67 -7.68 -20.47
C ASP A 30 -6.70 -7.13 -19.47
N GLY A 31 -7.19 -7.98 -18.57
CA GLY A 31 -8.06 -7.55 -17.46
C GLY A 31 -7.34 -6.58 -16.52
N ALA A 32 -6.11 -6.90 -16.14
CA ALA A 32 -5.30 -6.02 -15.31
C ALA A 32 -5.04 -4.65 -15.96
N PHE A 33 -4.65 -4.60 -17.24
CA PHE A 33 -4.42 -3.36 -17.99
C PHE A 33 -5.72 -2.58 -18.21
N ARG A 34 -6.85 -3.28 -18.47
CA ARG A 34 -8.17 -2.62 -18.61
C ARG A 34 -8.53 -1.84 -17.36
N VAL A 35 -8.33 -2.42 -16.17
CA VAL A 35 -8.64 -1.75 -14.90
C VAL A 35 -7.57 -0.74 -14.53
N ASN A 36 -6.27 -1.13 -14.56
CA ASN A 36 -5.18 -0.35 -14.00
C ASN A 36 -4.57 0.70 -14.94
N ALA A 37 -4.83 0.61 -16.25
CA ALA A 37 -4.32 1.57 -17.23
C ALA A 37 -5.47 2.31 -17.95
N LEU A 38 -6.38 1.58 -18.61
CA LEU A 38 -7.47 2.20 -19.36
C LEU A 38 -8.46 2.92 -18.42
N GLY A 39 -8.75 2.36 -17.23
CA GLY A 39 -9.56 3.04 -16.21
C GLY A 39 -9.01 4.42 -15.84
N PRO A 40 -7.76 4.54 -15.36
CA PRO A 40 -7.09 5.82 -15.09
C PRO A 40 -7.03 6.76 -16.29
N ARG A 41 -6.82 6.25 -17.52
CA ARG A 41 -6.88 7.05 -18.75
C ARG A 41 -8.22 7.76 -18.90
N VAL A 42 -9.32 7.02 -18.73
CA VAL A 42 -10.70 7.56 -18.83
C VAL A 42 -10.94 8.62 -17.74
N LEU A 43 -10.49 8.36 -16.52
CA LEU A 43 -10.59 9.34 -15.42
C LEU A 43 -9.77 10.60 -15.70
N ALA A 44 -8.52 10.45 -16.15
CA ALA A 44 -7.62 11.56 -16.45
C ALA A 44 -8.20 12.48 -17.55
N ALA A 45 -8.69 11.90 -18.65
CA ALA A 45 -9.33 12.68 -19.72
C ALA A 45 -10.57 13.42 -19.22
N ALA A 46 -11.42 12.77 -18.41
CA ALA A 46 -12.62 13.38 -17.87
C ALA A 46 -12.33 14.51 -16.86
N CYS A 47 -11.30 14.33 -16.00
CA CYS A 47 -10.84 15.33 -15.05
C CYS A 47 -10.21 16.53 -15.76
N ALA A 48 -9.35 16.28 -16.76
CA ALA A 48 -8.69 17.33 -17.54
C ALA A 48 -9.69 18.28 -18.22
N ALA A 49 -10.76 17.71 -18.81
CA ALA A 49 -11.80 18.49 -19.47
C ALA A 49 -12.59 19.43 -18.50
N ARG A 50 -12.46 19.23 -17.18
CA ARG A 50 -13.19 19.96 -16.13
C ARG A 50 -12.31 20.68 -15.15
N ALA A 51 -11.00 20.71 -15.37
CA ALA A 51 -10.00 21.23 -14.44
C ALA A 51 -10.11 20.61 -13.01
N VAL A 52 -10.48 19.33 -12.92
CA VAL A 52 -10.54 18.56 -11.66
C VAL A 52 -9.17 17.97 -11.35
N LEU A 53 -8.68 18.15 -10.14
CA LEU A 53 -7.46 17.49 -9.67
C LEU A 53 -7.69 15.96 -9.58
N LEU A 54 -6.87 15.17 -10.28
CA LEU A 54 -6.89 13.72 -10.18
C LEU A 54 -5.76 13.21 -9.26
N VAL A 55 -6.12 12.65 -8.10
CA VAL A 55 -5.22 11.90 -7.23
C VAL A 55 -5.33 10.41 -7.59
N HIS A 56 -4.27 9.81 -8.13
CA HIS A 56 -4.25 8.40 -8.54
C HIS A 56 -3.34 7.57 -7.63
N VAL A 57 -3.95 6.64 -6.89
CA VAL A 57 -3.19 5.73 -6.01
C VAL A 57 -2.51 4.65 -6.85
N SER A 58 -1.19 4.55 -6.73
CA SER A 58 -0.31 3.57 -7.37
C SER A 58 0.39 2.70 -6.32
N THR A 59 1.48 2.01 -6.71
CA THR A 59 2.09 0.93 -5.94
C THR A 59 3.62 0.98 -6.01
N ASP A 60 4.27 0.41 -5.00
CA ASP A 60 5.70 0.07 -4.97
C ASP A 60 6.10 -0.99 -6.00
N TYR A 61 5.17 -1.83 -6.49
CA TYR A 61 5.41 -2.83 -7.55
C TYR A 61 5.81 -2.23 -8.91
N VAL A 62 5.80 -0.91 -9.06
CA VAL A 62 6.37 -0.25 -10.25
C VAL A 62 7.90 -0.35 -10.28
N PHE A 63 8.54 -0.73 -9.18
CA PHE A 63 9.99 -0.94 -9.08
C PHE A 63 10.36 -2.43 -9.15
N ASP A 64 11.62 -2.72 -9.52
CA ASP A 64 12.09 -4.10 -9.76
C ASP A 64 12.49 -4.87 -8.50
N GLY A 65 12.57 -4.20 -7.36
CA GLY A 65 12.91 -4.81 -6.09
C GLY A 65 14.41 -5.06 -5.86
N THR A 66 15.30 -4.50 -6.68
CA THR A 66 16.77 -4.71 -6.58
C THR A 66 17.49 -3.60 -5.80
N ALA A 67 16.77 -2.59 -5.32
CA ALA A 67 17.34 -1.50 -4.56
C ALA A 67 17.92 -1.98 -3.22
N ALA A 68 19.01 -1.34 -2.76
CA ALA A 68 19.60 -1.57 -1.45
C ALA A 68 19.24 -0.47 -0.42
N THR A 69 18.67 0.63 -0.89
CA THR A 69 18.28 1.80 -0.09
C THR A 69 16.86 2.20 -0.44
N PRO A 70 16.18 2.98 0.43
CA PRO A 70 14.84 3.47 0.14
C PRO A 70 14.76 4.19 -1.21
N ILE A 71 13.68 3.93 -1.94
CA ILE A 71 13.46 4.36 -3.33
C ILE A 71 12.69 5.68 -3.31
N ASP A 72 13.25 6.76 -3.85
CA ASP A 72 12.57 8.04 -3.97
C ASP A 72 11.74 8.16 -5.26
N GLU A 73 10.95 9.23 -5.39
CA GLU A 73 10.01 9.46 -6.48
C GLU A 73 10.69 9.68 -7.84
N TRP A 74 11.97 10.08 -7.85
CA TRP A 74 12.76 10.35 -9.08
C TRP A 74 13.44 9.11 -9.64
N GLN A 75 13.49 8.00 -8.90
CA GLN A 75 14.02 6.75 -9.42
C GLN A 75 13.12 6.19 -10.53
N LYS A 76 13.76 5.69 -11.58
CA LYS A 76 13.05 5.18 -12.76
C LYS A 76 12.34 3.87 -12.45
N PRO A 77 11.01 3.78 -12.67
CA PRO A 77 10.26 2.54 -12.51
C PRO A 77 10.68 1.46 -13.52
N HIS A 78 10.75 0.21 -13.04
CA HIS A 78 11.04 -0.97 -13.83
C HIS A 78 10.30 -2.19 -13.29
N PRO A 79 8.98 -2.31 -13.51
CA PRO A 79 8.16 -3.37 -12.93
C PRO A 79 8.53 -4.75 -13.46
N ARG A 80 8.41 -5.79 -12.60
CA ARG A 80 8.71 -7.18 -12.92
C ARG A 80 7.48 -8.08 -12.96
N SER A 81 6.30 -7.55 -12.66
CA SER A 81 5.02 -8.25 -12.68
C SER A 81 4.03 -7.55 -13.60
N VAL A 82 3.04 -8.29 -14.09
CA VAL A 82 1.93 -7.73 -14.88
C VAL A 82 1.17 -6.67 -14.06
N TYR A 83 0.94 -6.93 -12.76
CA TYR A 83 0.33 -5.94 -11.87
C TYR A 83 1.12 -4.63 -11.85
N GLY A 84 2.42 -4.68 -11.57
CA GLY A 84 3.27 -3.49 -11.56
C GLY A 84 3.31 -2.77 -12.91
N ALA A 85 3.41 -3.52 -14.01
CA ALA A 85 3.41 -2.98 -15.37
C ALA A 85 2.08 -2.28 -15.71
N SER A 86 0.94 -2.88 -15.36
CA SER A 86 -0.38 -2.29 -15.58
C SER A 86 -0.59 -1.02 -14.75
N LYS A 87 -0.15 -0.99 -13.49
CA LYS A 87 -0.19 0.21 -12.63
C LYS A 87 0.70 1.32 -13.18
N LEU A 88 1.92 1.01 -13.62
CA LEU A 88 2.81 1.99 -14.24
C LEU A 88 2.24 2.56 -15.55
N ALA A 89 1.57 1.73 -16.35
CA ALA A 89 0.86 2.20 -17.53
C ALA A 89 -0.23 3.22 -17.15
N GLY A 90 -0.99 2.97 -16.09
CA GLY A 90 -1.97 3.92 -15.55
C GLY A 90 -1.34 5.24 -15.09
N GLU A 91 -0.20 5.19 -14.40
CA GLU A 91 0.54 6.41 -14.05
C GLU A 91 0.93 7.25 -15.28
N ARG A 92 1.37 6.58 -16.37
CA ARG A 92 1.74 7.24 -17.62
C ARG A 92 0.54 7.91 -18.29
N GLU A 93 -0.60 7.22 -18.33
CA GLU A 93 -1.85 7.77 -18.87
C GLU A 93 -2.32 9.00 -18.09
N VAL A 94 -2.27 8.93 -16.76
CA VAL A 94 -2.64 10.05 -15.88
C VAL A 94 -1.76 11.27 -16.13
N ARG A 95 -0.43 11.08 -16.18
CA ARG A 95 0.52 12.19 -16.46
C ARG A 95 0.36 12.79 -17.84
N ALA A 96 0.08 11.95 -18.84
CA ALA A 96 -0.02 12.41 -20.23
C ALA A 96 -1.32 13.21 -20.48
N LEU A 97 -2.40 12.88 -19.80
CA LEU A 97 -3.73 13.41 -20.11
C LEU A 97 -4.23 14.48 -19.13
N SER A 98 -3.79 14.44 -17.87
CA SER A 98 -4.27 15.40 -16.85
C SER A 98 -3.13 16.31 -16.39
N PRO A 99 -3.15 17.61 -16.68
CA PRO A 99 -2.18 18.57 -16.16
C PRO A 99 -2.30 18.74 -14.63
N LEU A 100 -3.51 18.58 -14.09
CA LEU A 100 -3.78 18.58 -12.65
C LEU A 100 -3.83 17.14 -12.16
N HIS A 101 -2.65 16.57 -11.82
CA HIS A 101 -2.58 15.19 -11.33
C HIS A 101 -1.63 15.04 -10.15
N GLN A 102 -1.94 14.11 -9.27
CA GLN A 102 -1.04 13.61 -8.24
C GLN A 102 -1.03 12.07 -8.33
N VAL A 103 0.10 11.49 -8.73
CA VAL A 103 0.32 10.05 -8.67
C VAL A 103 0.91 9.73 -7.30
N VAL A 104 0.22 8.90 -6.51
CA VAL A 104 0.65 8.54 -5.17
C VAL A 104 0.98 7.06 -5.11
N ARG A 105 2.27 6.72 -4.99
CA ARG A 105 2.71 5.35 -4.76
C ARG A 105 2.70 5.04 -3.27
N THR A 106 2.18 3.89 -2.94
CA THR A 106 2.12 3.38 -1.56
C THR A 106 2.47 1.89 -1.54
N SER A 107 2.61 1.29 -0.38
CA SER A 107 3.00 -0.11 -0.24
C SER A 107 2.29 -0.81 0.91
N TRP A 108 2.06 -2.12 0.78
CA TRP A 108 1.62 -3.03 1.83
C TRP A 108 0.40 -2.51 2.61
N LEU A 109 -0.62 -2.02 1.87
CA LEU A 109 -1.80 -1.41 2.45
C LEU A 109 -2.62 -2.41 3.27
N TYR A 110 -3.08 -1.94 4.43
CA TYR A 110 -4.06 -2.64 5.26
C TYR A 110 -5.01 -1.63 5.92
N GLY A 111 -6.21 -2.08 6.26
CA GLY A 111 -7.25 -1.25 6.88
C GLY A 111 -8.53 -2.01 7.15
N ALA A 112 -9.57 -1.31 7.59
CA ALA A 112 -10.82 -1.86 8.08
C ALA A 112 -11.54 -2.75 7.04
N GLU A 113 -11.50 -2.34 5.78
CA GLU A 113 -12.26 -3.00 4.72
C GLU A 113 -11.38 -3.88 3.83
N GLY A 114 -11.97 -4.94 3.31
CA GLY A 114 -11.35 -5.83 2.35
C GLY A 114 -10.30 -6.80 2.93
N PRO A 115 -9.81 -7.72 2.08
CA PRO A 115 -8.75 -8.65 2.46
C PRO A 115 -7.41 -7.91 2.57
N ASN A 116 -6.64 -8.19 3.63
CA ASN A 116 -5.30 -7.67 3.81
C ASN A 116 -4.45 -8.66 4.60
N PHE A 117 -3.13 -8.42 4.65
CA PHE A 117 -2.18 -9.32 5.30
C PHE A 117 -2.46 -9.47 6.80
N VAL A 118 -2.79 -8.38 7.51
CA VAL A 118 -3.07 -8.43 8.96
C VAL A 118 -4.24 -9.36 9.25
N ARG A 119 -5.37 -9.17 8.56
CA ARG A 119 -6.55 -10.06 8.71
C ARG A 119 -6.25 -11.50 8.33
N THR A 120 -5.41 -11.70 7.32
CA THR A 120 -5.00 -13.05 6.89
C THR A 120 -4.17 -13.73 7.97
N MET A 121 -3.21 -13.04 8.59
CA MET A 121 -2.40 -13.57 9.68
C MET A 121 -3.26 -13.88 10.92
N LEU A 122 -4.11 -12.96 11.35
CA LEU A 122 -4.99 -13.16 12.50
C LEU A 122 -5.90 -14.39 12.32
N ARG A 123 -6.50 -14.55 11.13
CA ARG A 123 -7.34 -15.70 10.80
C ARG A 123 -6.53 -17.00 10.78
N ALA A 124 -5.34 -17.00 10.18
CA ALA A 124 -4.48 -18.18 10.12
C ALA A 124 -3.96 -18.57 11.50
N GLY A 125 -3.55 -17.60 12.32
CA GLY A 125 -3.07 -17.82 13.69
C GLY A 125 -4.15 -18.31 14.65
N ALA A 126 -5.43 -17.99 14.39
CA ALA A 126 -6.55 -18.56 15.16
C ALA A 126 -6.71 -20.09 14.93
N GLN A 127 -6.14 -20.63 13.86
CA GLN A 127 -6.27 -22.04 13.46
C GLN A 127 -4.96 -22.83 13.61
N ARG A 128 -3.82 -22.16 13.79
CA ARG A 128 -2.49 -22.78 13.77
C ARG A 128 -1.60 -22.14 14.82
N SER A 129 -0.79 -22.96 15.50
CA SER A 129 0.21 -22.50 16.47
C SER A 129 1.54 -22.10 15.83
N SER A 130 1.76 -22.40 14.55
CA SER A 130 2.97 -22.02 13.80
C SER A 130 2.62 -21.67 12.36
N LEU A 131 3.24 -20.62 11.81
CA LEU A 131 3.06 -20.15 10.44
C LEU A 131 4.42 -19.85 9.78
N ARG A 132 4.59 -20.31 8.54
CA ARG A 132 5.78 -20.02 7.73
C ARG A 132 5.55 -18.72 6.96
N VAL A 133 6.43 -17.72 7.13
CA VAL A 133 6.29 -16.40 6.51
C VAL A 133 7.61 -15.95 5.88
N VAL A 134 7.52 -15.37 4.68
CA VAL A 134 8.68 -14.89 3.91
C VAL A 134 9.42 -13.79 4.66
N SER A 135 10.76 -13.93 4.80
CA SER A 135 11.62 -13.02 5.57
C SER A 135 12.57 -12.17 4.70
N ASP A 136 12.73 -12.53 3.43
CA ASP A 136 13.66 -11.90 2.47
C ASP A 136 12.98 -10.88 1.52
N GLN A 137 11.72 -10.50 1.79
CA GLN A 137 11.04 -9.38 1.15
C GLN A 137 10.84 -8.26 2.18
N VAL A 138 11.33 -7.06 1.87
CA VAL A 138 11.33 -5.89 2.78
C VAL A 138 10.54 -4.74 2.17
N GLY A 139 9.63 -4.17 2.94
CA GLY A 139 8.79 -3.04 2.54
C GLY A 139 8.33 -2.20 3.74
N SER A 140 7.43 -1.26 3.49
CA SER A 140 6.83 -0.40 4.52
C SER A 140 5.32 -0.68 4.60
N PRO A 141 4.85 -1.40 5.64
CA PRO A 141 3.41 -1.57 5.86
C PRO A 141 2.74 -0.21 6.08
N THR A 142 1.62 0.03 5.40
CA THR A 142 0.94 1.33 5.47
C THR A 142 -0.53 1.16 5.85
N TRP A 143 -0.90 1.75 6.98
CA TRP A 143 -2.28 1.77 7.45
C TRP A 143 -3.10 2.82 6.72
N THR A 144 -4.28 2.44 6.22
CA THR A 144 -5.20 3.38 5.56
C THR A 144 -5.65 4.53 6.46
N GLY A 145 -5.70 4.33 7.77
CA GLY A 145 -5.98 5.39 8.75
C GLY A 145 -4.94 6.52 8.76
N HIS A 146 -3.69 6.23 8.39
CA HIS A 146 -2.65 7.25 8.21
C HIS A 146 -2.59 7.77 6.76
N LEU A 147 -2.79 6.89 5.77
CA LEU A 147 -2.70 7.26 4.37
C LEU A 147 -3.84 8.20 3.93
N ALA A 148 -5.08 7.94 4.33
CA ALA A 148 -6.22 8.71 3.87
C ALA A 148 -6.16 10.21 4.26
N PRO A 149 -5.84 10.59 5.53
CA PRO A 149 -5.60 11.98 5.88
C PRO A 149 -4.44 12.61 5.11
N ALA A 150 -3.35 11.85 4.84
CA ALA A 150 -2.22 12.34 4.07
C ALA A 150 -2.59 12.61 2.60
N LEU A 151 -3.40 11.72 1.97
CA LEU A 151 -3.93 11.94 0.62
C LEU A 151 -4.77 13.22 0.54
N LEU A 152 -5.63 13.48 1.53
CA LEU A 152 -6.45 14.70 1.58
C LEU A 152 -5.57 15.94 1.72
N ARG A 153 -4.56 15.92 2.59
CA ARG A 153 -3.60 17.03 2.73
C ARG A 153 -2.81 17.26 1.44
N LEU A 154 -2.37 16.19 0.78
CA LEU A 154 -1.67 16.30 -0.50
C LEU A 154 -2.57 16.92 -1.57
N ALA A 155 -3.84 16.49 -1.65
CA ALA A 155 -4.82 17.05 -2.57
C ALA A 155 -5.03 18.56 -2.35
N GLN A 156 -5.09 19.01 -1.09
CA GLN A 156 -5.20 20.42 -0.72
C GLN A 156 -4.00 21.26 -1.15
N ARG A 157 -2.80 20.68 -1.24
CA ARG A 157 -1.60 21.37 -1.79
C ARG A 157 -1.74 21.65 -3.28
N GLY A 158 -2.50 20.86 -4.00
CA GLY A 158 -2.81 21.06 -5.41
C GLY A 158 -1.64 20.97 -6.39
N LEU A 159 -0.41 20.65 -5.92
CA LEU A 159 0.78 20.57 -6.75
C LEU A 159 0.80 19.27 -7.56
N PRO A 160 0.80 19.33 -8.90
CA PRO A 160 0.93 18.15 -9.73
C PRO A 160 2.29 17.45 -9.52
N GLY A 161 2.30 16.12 -9.61
CA GLY A 161 3.54 15.37 -9.48
C GLY A 161 3.37 13.92 -9.07
N THR A 162 4.49 13.27 -8.82
CA THR A 162 4.55 11.91 -8.25
C THR A 162 5.02 12.01 -6.81
N TYR A 163 4.34 11.30 -5.93
CA TYR A 163 4.60 11.29 -4.49
C TYR A 163 4.65 9.86 -3.99
N HIS A 164 5.48 9.61 -2.99
CA HIS A 164 5.42 8.40 -2.19
C HIS A 164 4.75 8.74 -0.86
N LEU A 165 3.77 7.94 -0.45
CA LEU A 165 3.11 8.04 0.84
C LEU A 165 3.00 6.65 1.48
N THR A 166 3.91 6.36 2.41
CA THR A 166 3.92 5.16 3.23
C THR A 166 4.11 5.53 4.69
N ASN A 167 3.71 4.69 5.61
CA ASN A 167 4.20 4.81 6.97
C ASN A 167 5.72 4.76 6.99
N SER A 168 6.33 5.39 7.99
CA SER A 168 7.78 5.39 8.21
C SER A 168 8.27 4.03 8.68
N GLY A 169 9.57 3.78 8.52
CA GLY A 169 10.20 2.52 8.88
C GLY A 169 10.05 1.43 7.82
N LYS A 170 10.60 0.26 8.12
CA LYS A 170 10.59 -0.91 7.23
C LYS A 170 10.59 -2.20 8.03
N THR A 171 10.06 -3.28 7.42
CA THR A 171 10.11 -4.62 7.98
C THR A 171 10.02 -5.66 6.86
N SER A 172 10.26 -6.95 7.18
CA SER A 172 9.90 -8.07 6.31
C SER A 172 8.45 -8.50 6.55
N TRP A 173 7.88 -9.34 5.66
CA TRP A 173 6.59 -9.98 5.94
C TRP A 173 6.63 -10.80 7.21
N HIS A 174 7.75 -11.50 7.47
CA HIS A 174 7.99 -12.23 8.71
C HIS A 174 7.91 -11.31 9.93
N GLY A 175 8.73 -10.25 9.98
CA GLY A 175 8.71 -9.31 11.11
C GLY A 175 7.38 -8.56 11.26
N PHE A 176 6.65 -8.34 10.16
CA PHE A 176 5.31 -7.79 10.22
C PHE A 176 4.32 -8.78 10.87
N ALA A 177 4.41 -10.08 10.54
CA ALA A 177 3.59 -11.13 11.14
C ALA A 177 3.89 -11.31 12.64
N GLU A 178 5.16 -11.27 13.04
CA GLU A 178 5.55 -11.32 14.47
C GLU A 178 4.89 -10.20 15.27
N GLU A 179 4.98 -8.96 14.77
CA GLU A 179 4.37 -7.80 15.44
C GLU A 179 2.84 -7.88 15.47
N ILE A 180 2.19 -8.39 14.41
CA ILE A 180 0.74 -8.63 14.38
C ILE A 180 0.33 -9.55 15.53
N PHE A 181 1.01 -10.69 15.69
CA PHE A 181 0.68 -11.65 16.73
C PHE A 181 1.02 -11.14 18.13
N ALA A 182 2.13 -10.43 18.28
CA ALA A 182 2.50 -9.81 19.55
C ALA A 182 1.43 -8.81 20.00
N LEU A 183 1.00 -7.90 19.12
CA LEU A 183 -0.06 -6.93 19.42
C LEU A 183 -1.42 -7.59 19.63
N ALA A 184 -1.74 -8.65 18.91
CA ALA A 184 -3.00 -9.38 19.08
C ALA A 184 -3.01 -10.26 20.35
N GLY A 185 -1.87 -10.48 21.01
CA GLY A 185 -1.73 -11.37 22.15
C GLY A 185 -1.89 -12.85 21.81
N MET A 186 -1.55 -13.22 20.56
CA MET A 186 -1.69 -14.59 20.05
C MET A 186 -0.33 -15.31 20.11
N PRO A 187 -0.22 -16.49 20.77
CA PRO A 187 1.02 -17.24 20.90
C PRO A 187 1.27 -18.10 19.65
N VAL A 188 1.50 -17.45 18.51
CA VAL A 188 1.79 -18.10 17.22
C VAL A 188 3.27 -17.98 16.94
N GLU A 189 3.95 -19.12 16.69
CA GLU A 189 5.31 -19.15 16.21
C GLU A 189 5.36 -18.71 14.74
N VAL A 190 6.18 -17.71 14.40
CA VAL A 190 6.39 -17.28 13.02
C VAL A 190 7.74 -17.81 12.55
N VAL A 191 7.71 -18.79 11.64
CA VAL A 191 8.92 -19.42 11.10
C VAL A 191 9.37 -18.69 9.84
N PRO A 192 10.59 -18.11 9.80
CA PRO A 192 11.09 -17.43 8.61
C PRO A 192 11.36 -18.42 7.49
N ILE A 193 10.96 -18.04 6.27
CA ILE A 193 11.28 -18.77 5.04
C ILE A 193 11.77 -17.80 3.98
N SER A 194 12.46 -18.31 2.96
CA SER A 194 12.84 -17.55 1.79
C SER A 194 11.71 -17.46 0.76
N THR A 195 11.78 -16.48 -0.12
CA THR A 195 10.89 -16.36 -1.30
C THR A 195 10.93 -17.63 -2.16
N ALA A 196 12.09 -18.29 -2.29
CA ALA A 196 12.24 -19.52 -3.05
C ALA A 196 11.44 -20.71 -2.46
N GLU A 197 11.20 -20.72 -1.15
CA GLU A 197 10.36 -21.72 -0.48
C GLU A 197 8.85 -21.43 -0.57
N TYR A 198 8.48 -20.26 -1.08
CA TYR A 198 7.08 -19.86 -1.29
C TYR A 198 6.87 -19.32 -2.72
N PRO A 199 6.99 -20.20 -3.73
CA PRO A 199 6.85 -19.78 -5.13
C PRO A 199 5.45 -19.26 -5.41
N THR A 200 5.38 -18.15 -6.14
CA THR A 200 4.13 -17.49 -6.56
C THR A 200 4.20 -17.15 -8.04
N PRO A 201 3.03 -17.07 -8.75
CA PRO A 201 3.00 -16.73 -10.16
C PRO A 201 3.67 -15.40 -10.48
N ALA A 202 3.39 -14.36 -9.69
CA ALA A 202 4.00 -13.06 -9.87
C ALA A 202 5.33 -12.94 -9.12
N LEU A 203 6.32 -12.32 -9.75
CA LEU A 203 7.57 -11.94 -9.07
C LEU A 203 7.31 -10.78 -8.11
N ARG A 204 7.64 -10.99 -6.84
CA ARG A 204 7.54 -9.97 -5.79
C ARG A 204 8.88 -9.27 -5.59
N PRO A 205 8.89 -7.94 -5.39
CA PRO A 205 10.13 -7.21 -5.12
C PRO A 205 10.75 -7.67 -3.80
N ALA A 206 12.05 -7.98 -3.79
CA ALA A 206 12.78 -8.30 -2.57
C ALA A 206 12.94 -7.06 -1.67
N TYR A 207 13.04 -5.87 -2.26
CA TYR A 207 13.11 -4.61 -1.53
C TYR A 207 12.21 -3.56 -2.21
N SER A 208 11.20 -3.08 -1.48
CA SER A 208 10.23 -2.10 -2.01
C SER A 208 9.97 -0.93 -1.04
N VAL A 209 10.93 -0.65 -0.15
CA VAL A 209 10.81 0.49 0.78
C VAL A 209 10.82 1.79 0.01
N LEU A 210 9.77 2.58 0.14
CA LEU A 210 9.63 3.89 -0.49
C LEU A 210 10.14 4.99 0.45
N GLU A 211 10.91 5.94 -0.10
CA GLU A 211 11.28 7.19 0.56
C GLU A 211 10.24 8.26 0.21
N ASN A 212 9.54 8.79 1.19
CA ASN A 212 8.54 9.86 1.00
C ASN A 212 9.23 11.23 0.84
N ARG A 213 10.16 11.33 -0.12
CA ARG A 213 11.04 12.50 -0.23
C ARG A 213 10.30 13.74 -0.72
N ALA A 214 9.46 13.60 -1.74
CA ALA A 214 8.68 14.71 -2.25
C ALA A 214 7.72 15.25 -1.19
N TRP A 215 7.07 14.38 -0.42
CA TRP A 215 6.22 14.74 0.71
C TRP A 215 6.98 15.60 1.75
N ARG A 216 8.16 15.15 2.16
CA ARG A 216 9.02 15.86 3.11
C ARG A 216 9.51 17.22 2.54
N LEU A 217 9.79 17.30 1.24
CA LEU A 217 10.19 18.56 0.59
C LEU A 217 9.05 19.57 0.48
N LEU A 218 7.79 19.15 0.61
CA LEU A 218 6.65 20.06 0.76
C LEU A 218 6.53 20.64 2.18
N GLY A 219 7.42 20.29 3.11
CA GLY A 219 7.38 20.71 4.50
C GLY A 219 6.37 19.94 5.33
N GLU A 220 5.93 18.76 4.86
CA GLU A 220 5.01 17.92 5.59
C GLU A 220 5.76 16.96 6.53
N GLU A 221 5.17 16.71 7.70
CA GLU A 221 5.72 15.75 8.65
C GLU A 221 5.65 14.32 8.08
N PRO A 222 6.67 13.48 8.35
CA PRO A 222 6.62 12.06 7.99
C PRO A 222 5.36 11.38 8.54
N LEU A 223 4.81 10.43 7.80
CA LEU A 223 3.76 9.58 8.36
C LEU A 223 4.33 8.78 9.55
N PRO A 224 3.51 8.46 10.56
CA PRO A 224 3.93 7.71 11.74
C PRO A 224 4.64 6.40 11.39
N ASP A 225 5.40 5.84 12.33
CA ASP A 225 6.03 4.52 12.14
C ASP A 225 4.97 3.45 11.84
N TRP A 226 5.34 2.44 11.05
CA TRP A 226 4.42 1.36 10.67
C TRP A 226 3.89 0.58 11.88
N ARG A 227 4.65 0.52 12.98
CA ARG A 227 4.20 -0.12 14.23
C ARG A 227 3.08 0.67 14.90
N ASP A 228 3.14 2.00 14.85
CA ASP A 228 2.06 2.85 15.37
C ASP A 228 0.80 2.68 14.52
N GLY A 229 0.96 2.58 13.20
CA GLY A 229 -0.16 2.26 12.30
C GLY A 229 -0.77 0.89 12.60
N LEU A 230 0.08 -0.13 12.83
CA LEU A 230 -0.41 -1.47 13.17
C LEU A 230 -1.12 -1.49 14.53
N ARG A 231 -0.58 -0.79 15.52
CA ARG A 231 -1.21 -0.66 16.85
C ARG A 231 -2.60 -0.02 16.72
N GLY A 232 -2.70 1.11 16.03
CA GLY A 232 -3.99 1.78 15.80
C GLY A 232 -5.00 0.87 15.08
N TYR A 233 -4.56 0.10 14.10
CA TYR A 233 -5.45 -0.84 13.39
C TYR A 233 -5.89 -2.02 14.26
N VAL A 234 -4.99 -2.57 15.08
CA VAL A 234 -5.34 -3.65 16.03
C VAL A 234 -6.34 -3.15 17.08
N GLU A 235 -6.21 -1.91 17.55
CA GLU A 235 -7.18 -1.27 18.44
C GLU A 235 -8.54 -1.09 17.75
N GLU A 236 -8.56 -0.66 16.49
CA GLU A 236 -9.78 -0.57 15.68
C GLU A 236 -10.47 -1.94 15.54
N LEU A 237 -9.71 -3.00 15.27
CA LEU A 237 -10.23 -4.37 15.17
C LEU A 237 -10.80 -4.88 16.51
N ARG A 238 -10.20 -4.51 17.65
CA ARG A 238 -10.71 -4.83 18.98
C ARG A 238 -12.01 -4.08 19.26
N ALA A 239 -12.04 -2.80 18.98
CA ALA A 239 -13.24 -1.98 19.16
C ALA A 239 -14.44 -2.49 18.32
N ALA A 240 -14.15 -3.02 17.12
CA ALA A 240 -15.13 -3.67 16.26
C ALA A 240 -15.49 -5.11 16.67
N GLY A 241 -14.89 -5.66 17.74
CA GLY A 241 -15.11 -7.04 18.17
C GLY A 241 -14.54 -8.12 17.22
N ALA A 242 -13.68 -7.72 16.29
CA ALA A 242 -13.10 -8.64 15.30
C ALA A 242 -11.96 -9.51 15.87
N ILE A 243 -11.37 -9.08 16.98
CA ILE A 243 -10.38 -9.83 17.77
C ILE A 243 -10.66 -9.65 19.28
N GLY A 244 -10.29 -10.66 20.08
CA GLY A 244 -10.46 -10.62 21.52
C GLY A 244 -9.58 -9.57 22.22
N PRO A 245 -9.83 -9.28 23.53
CA PRO A 245 -8.98 -8.41 24.31
C PRO A 245 -7.55 -8.97 24.34
N GLY A 246 -6.56 -8.12 24.04
CA GLY A 246 -5.15 -8.49 24.10
C GLY A 246 -4.75 -8.85 25.54
N ARG A 247 -3.83 -9.79 25.72
CA ARG A 247 -3.16 -9.96 27.02
C ARG A 247 -2.38 -8.67 27.29
N GLU A 248 -2.65 -8.00 28.42
CA GLU A 248 -1.78 -6.93 28.89
C GLU A 248 -0.37 -7.49 29.09
N ARG A 249 0.64 -6.88 28.46
CA ARG A 249 2.03 -7.15 28.79
C ARG A 249 2.23 -6.69 30.24
N SER A 250 2.54 -7.61 31.13
CA SER A 250 2.96 -7.25 32.48
C SER A 250 4.24 -6.42 32.39
N PRO A 251 4.35 -5.30 33.14
CA PRO A 251 5.59 -4.52 33.17
C PRO A 251 6.66 -5.36 33.88
N GLY A 252 7.53 -6.01 33.11
CA GLY A 252 8.60 -6.88 33.63
C GLY A 252 9.29 -7.77 32.61
N ASP A 253 8.93 -7.74 31.32
CA ASP A 253 9.47 -8.67 30.32
C ASP A 253 10.61 -8.10 29.45
N ASP A 254 11.14 -6.93 29.80
CA ASP A 254 12.28 -6.27 29.12
C ASP A 254 13.66 -6.63 29.70
N SER A 255 13.76 -7.75 30.41
CA SER A 255 15.06 -8.22 30.94
C SER A 255 15.27 -9.70 30.64
N ARG A 256 15.66 -10.02 29.36
CA ARG A 256 16.55 -11.17 29.05
C ARG A 256 17.15 -11.01 27.65
#